data_80f6f2bf3eab1921cc9136cf28410d95
#
_entry.id   80f6f2bf3eab1921cc9136cf28410d95
#
_cell.length_a   1.000
_cell.length_b   1.000
_cell.length_c   1.000
_cell.angle_alpha   90.00
_cell.angle_beta   90.00
_cell.angle_gamma   90.00
#
_symmetry.space_group_name_H-M   'P 1'
#
loop_
_entity.id
_entity.type
_entity.pdbx_description
1 polymer ?
#
loop_
_entity_poly.entity_id
_entity_poly.type
_entity_poly.pdbx_seq_one_letter_code
_entity_poly.pdbx_strand_id
1 'polypeptide(L)'
;MNDIEFSSPAEIKAFQEDLLHKHLVYLKKNSPYYRRVFESYGINIARIEHLEDLTRIPFTEKKDLQLYNDDFCCVPKNRIIDYITTSGTLGDPVLFGCTEKDLQRLAYNEKKSFMCAGLTSDSVVQLMTTLDKRFMAGMAYFLGLREMGAGVIRVGNGIPELQWDTIRRFHPDAIMCVPSFILKLIEYAEAHDIDYRSSSIRRIIGIGEGLRGQDFELNLLGRQIHEKWPEVKLFATYSSTEMGATFSECEYGMGGHVHPELIIVEIIGDDGMPVADGQPGEVVVTTLGVEGMPLLRFRTGDIACKHVEQCRCGRWSYRLSPLLGRKNNMIKLKGTTLYPPAINDVLDNTDYIENYVVTVRNSKAGTDDVIVRIGLKREPGFDVIKELKDSFRSRIRVAPEIEICPVEEIHAVNYPLTGRKPVKFIDERK
;
A
#
# COMPACT_ATOMS: atom_id res chain seq x y z
N MET A 1 -4.21 11.01 28.27
CA MET A 1 -4.59 11.85 27.12
C MET A 1 -5.44 11.01 26.22
N ASN A 2 -6.59 11.52 25.77
CA ASN A 2 -7.37 10.81 24.75
C ASN A 2 -6.52 10.66 23.49
N ASP A 3 -6.60 9.50 22.84
CA ASP A 3 -5.91 9.26 21.57
C ASP A 3 -6.47 10.21 20.50
N ILE A 4 -5.61 10.97 19.84
CA ILE A 4 -5.99 12.01 18.87
C ILE A 4 -6.89 11.48 17.74
N GLU A 5 -6.79 10.21 17.40
CA GLU A 5 -7.61 9.58 16.37
C GLU A 5 -9.12 9.60 16.71
N PHE A 6 -9.46 9.71 17.99
CA PHE A 6 -10.85 9.75 18.48
C PHE A 6 -11.33 11.18 18.81
N SER A 7 -10.46 12.19 18.63
CA SER A 7 -10.83 13.60 18.79
C SER A 7 -11.61 14.10 17.59
N SER A 8 -12.28 15.25 17.75
CA SER A 8 -13.05 15.86 16.65
C SER A 8 -12.15 16.24 15.46
N PRO A 9 -12.70 16.34 14.23
CA PRO A 9 -11.93 16.77 13.06
C PRO A 9 -11.22 18.12 13.25
N ALA A 10 -11.84 19.06 13.98
CA ALA A 10 -11.24 20.36 14.27
C ALA A 10 -10.03 20.25 15.20
N GLU A 11 -10.10 19.40 16.22
CA GLU A 11 -8.97 19.14 17.13
C GLU A 11 -7.84 18.41 16.42
N ILE A 12 -8.15 17.43 15.56
CA ILE A 12 -7.17 16.73 14.73
C ILE A 12 -6.45 17.73 13.83
N LYS A 13 -7.21 18.60 13.14
CA LYS A 13 -6.65 19.63 12.25
C LYS A 13 -5.72 20.56 13.00
N ALA A 14 -6.16 21.15 14.11
CA ALA A 14 -5.34 22.05 14.93
C ALA A 14 -4.06 21.37 15.45
N PHE A 15 -4.16 20.12 15.84
CA PHE A 15 -3.01 19.32 16.26
C PHE A 15 -2.01 19.08 15.11
N GLN A 16 -2.50 18.77 13.89
CA GLN A 16 -1.64 18.60 12.72
C GLN A 16 -0.99 19.93 12.28
N GLU A 17 -1.68 21.06 12.39
CA GLU A 17 -1.13 22.39 12.09
C GLU A 17 0.03 22.77 13.03
N ASP A 18 -0.09 22.47 14.32
CA ASP A 18 1.02 22.64 15.28
C ASP A 18 2.23 21.76 14.93
N LEU A 19 1.99 20.50 14.57
CA LEU A 19 3.06 19.59 14.14
C LEU A 19 3.67 20.00 12.80
N LEU A 20 2.87 20.48 11.86
CA LEU A 20 3.34 21.01 10.57
C LEU A 20 4.28 22.19 10.77
N HIS A 21 3.90 23.15 11.64
CA HIS A 21 4.76 24.30 11.95
C HIS A 21 6.12 23.84 12.52
N LYS A 22 6.13 22.92 13.48
CA LYS A 22 7.37 22.34 14.03
C LYS A 22 8.19 21.64 12.95
N HIS A 23 7.54 20.91 12.06
CA HIS A 23 8.17 20.22 10.95
C HIS A 23 8.84 21.18 9.95
N LEU A 24 8.16 22.26 9.55
CA LEU A 24 8.72 23.29 8.64
C LEU A 24 9.93 23.98 9.25
N VAL A 25 9.89 24.33 10.53
CA VAL A 25 11.03 24.92 11.26
C VAL A 25 12.21 23.93 11.28
N TYR A 26 11.92 22.65 11.55
CA TYR A 26 12.94 21.60 11.55
C TYR A 26 13.61 21.44 10.16
N LEU A 27 12.81 21.35 9.09
CA LEU A 27 13.30 21.23 7.71
C LEU A 27 14.17 22.44 7.30
N LYS A 28 13.69 23.65 7.57
CA LYS A 28 14.45 24.88 7.26
C LYS A 28 15.81 24.91 7.95
N LYS A 29 15.90 24.40 9.18
CA LYS A 29 17.13 24.38 9.96
C LYS A 29 18.09 23.28 9.52
N ASN A 30 17.58 22.07 9.24
CA ASN A 30 18.40 20.86 9.21
C ASN A 30 18.52 20.22 7.82
N SER A 31 17.56 20.42 6.90
CA SER A 31 17.61 19.81 5.56
C SER A 31 18.25 20.75 4.54
N PRO A 32 19.40 20.42 3.96
CA PRO A 32 19.97 21.19 2.85
C PRO A 32 19.02 21.28 1.66
N TYR A 33 18.30 20.18 1.32
CA TYR A 33 17.34 20.13 0.21
C TYR A 33 16.19 21.13 0.43
N TYR A 34 15.47 21.03 1.54
CA TYR A 34 14.30 21.90 1.78
C TYR A 34 14.68 23.36 2.04
N ARG A 35 15.87 23.63 2.56
CA ARG A 35 16.37 25.01 2.64
C ARG A 35 16.47 25.64 1.26
N ARG A 36 17.09 24.94 0.29
CA ARG A 36 17.16 25.41 -1.11
C ARG A 36 15.77 25.57 -1.73
N VAL A 37 14.85 24.63 -1.48
CA VAL A 37 13.48 24.73 -1.98
C VAL A 37 12.79 25.99 -1.44
N PHE A 38 12.86 26.23 -0.13
CA PHE A 38 12.24 27.41 0.47
C PHE A 38 12.84 28.72 -0.05
N GLU A 39 14.13 28.79 -0.24
CA GLU A 39 14.83 29.95 -0.83
C GLU A 39 14.47 30.15 -2.29
N SER A 40 14.53 29.10 -3.12
CA SER A 40 14.30 29.17 -4.56
C SER A 40 12.86 29.57 -4.92
N TYR A 41 11.89 29.17 -4.12
CA TYR A 41 10.47 29.48 -4.32
C TYR A 41 9.99 30.67 -3.46
N GLY A 42 10.88 31.33 -2.71
CA GLY A 42 10.52 32.45 -1.86
C GLY A 42 9.53 32.10 -0.73
N ILE A 43 9.57 30.88 -0.22
CA ILE A 43 8.60 30.38 0.76
C ILE A 43 8.92 30.92 2.13
N ASN A 44 8.00 31.76 2.66
CA ASN A 44 8.06 32.16 4.07
C ASN A 44 7.26 31.15 4.91
N ILE A 45 7.97 30.24 5.60
CA ILE A 45 7.35 29.20 6.44
C ILE A 45 6.48 29.78 7.58
N ALA A 46 6.72 31.02 8.03
CA ALA A 46 5.89 31.67 9.04
C ALA A 46 4.48 32.06 8.53
N ARG A 47 4.25 31.99 7.21
CA ARG A 47 2.95 32.21 6.60
C ARG A 47 2.22 30.91 6.23
N ILE A 48 2.77 29.76 6.61
CA ILE A 48 2.15 28.44 6.47
C ILE A 48 1.58 28.09 7.85
N GLU A 49 0.37 28.55 8.08
CA GLU A 49 -0.30 28.40 9.39
C GLU A 49 -1.31 27.26 9.38
N HIS A 50 -1.95 27.04 8.23
CA HIS A 50 -3.01 26.06 8.05
C HIS A 50 -2.63 24.94 7.06
N LEU A 51 -3.29 23.80 7.18
CA LEU A 51 -3.05 22.67 6.25
C LEU A 51 -3.28 23.07 4.79
N GLU A 52 -4.23 23.97 4.53
CA GLU A 52 -4.55 24.50 3.19
C GLU A 52 -3.39 25.32 2.58
N ASP A 53 -2.53 25.89 3.41
CA ASP A 53 -1.36 26.64 2.95
C ASP A 53 -0.27 25.73 2.37
N LEU A 54 -0.34 24.42 2.57
CA LEU A 54 0.56 23.44 1.94
C LEU A 54 0.56 23.58 0.41
N THR A 55 -0.54 24.03 -0.19
CA THR A 55 -0.64 24.26 -1.63
C THR A 55 0.37 25.28 -2.17
N ARG A 56 0.94 26.13 -1.31
CA ARG A 56 2.00 27.10 -1.65
C ARG A 56 3.39 26.47 -1.71
N ILE A 57 3.55 25.24 -1.25
CA ILE A 57 4.82 24.51 -1.20
C ILE A 57 4.88 23.57 -2.38
N PRO A 58 5.97 23.53 -3.18
CA PRO A 58 6.11 22.59 -4.28
C PRO A 58 6.14 21.15 -3.77
N PHE A 59 5.79 20.21 -4.64
CA PHE A 59 5.88 18.80 -4.35
C PHE A 59 7.34 18.31 -4.30
N THR A 60 7.56 17.31 -3.48
CA THR A 60 8.78 16.48 -3.53
C THR A 60 8.48 15.22 -4.34
N GLU A 61 9.32 14.88 -5.28
CA GLU A 61 9.17 13.70 -6.14
C GLU A 61 10.25 12.65 -5.87
N LYS A 62 10.01 11.43 -6.28
CA LYS A 62 10.99 10.33 -6.13
C LYS A 62 12.32 10.64 -6.82
N LYS A 63 12.30 11.33 -7.97
CA LYS A 63 13.50 11.76 -8.65
C LYS A 63 14.36 12.74 -7.84
N ASP A 64 13.73 13.57 -6.99
CA ASP A 64 14.47 14.48 -6.13
C ASP A 64 15.25 13.71 -5.07
N LEU A 65 14.62 12.68 -4.48
CA LEU A 65 15.30 11.74 -3.57
C LEU A 65 16.45 10.99 -4.24
N GLN A 66 16.32 10.64 -5.52
CA GLN A 66 17.38 9.97 -6.27
C GLN A 66 18.55 10.90 -6.59
N LEU A 67 18.26 12.15 -6.99
CA LEU A 67 19.26 13.12 -7.40
C LEU A 67 20.00 13.78 -6.22
N TYR A 68 19.29 14.00 -5.11
CA TYR A 68 19.77 14.80 -3.97
C TYR A 68 19.71 14.03 -2.65
N ASN A 69 19.88 12.72 -2.67
CA ASN A 69 19.62 11.85 -1.52
C ASN A 69 20.29 12.32 -0.22
N ASP A 70 21.59 12.65 -0.26
CA ASP A 70 22.35 13.13 0.90
C ASP A 70 21.81 14.46 1.48
N ASP A 71 21.22 15.31 0.63
CA ASP A 71 20.69 16.62 1.04
C ASP A 71 19.36 16.54 1.78
N PHE A 72 18.67 15.39 1.69
CA PHE A 72 17.50 15.10 2.51
C PHE A 72 17.87 14.72 3.95
N CYS A 73 19.12 14.28 4.18
CA CYS A 73 19.55 13.89 5.51
C CYS A 73 19.69 15.13 6.43
N CYS A 74 18.93 15.11 7.51
CA CYS A 74 18.85 16.22 8.48
C CYS A 74 19.80 16.06 9.67
N VAL A 75 20.56 14.97 9.75
CA VAL A 75 21.42 14.62 10.87
C VAL A 75 22.78 14.14 10.38
N PRO A 76 23.85 14.26 11.19
CA PRO A 76 25.15 13.71 10.83
C PRO A 76 25.10 12.17 10.78
N LYS A 77 25.94 11.57 9.91
CA LYS A 77 25.94 10.10 9.65
C LYS A 77 26.10 9.24 10.90
N ASN A 78 26.79 9.72 11.92
CA ASN A 78 26.95 8.99 13.19
C ASN A 78 25.69 8.92 14.06
N ARG A 79 24.60 9.59 13.65
CA ARG A 79 23.28 9.48 14.27
C ARG A 79 22.37 8.47 13.56
N ILE A 80 22.76 8.00 12.39
CA ILE A 80 22.00 7.00 11.64
C ILE A 80 22.32 5.62 12.22
N ILE A 81 21.29 4.88 12.60
CA ILE A 81 21.38 3.55 13.20
C ILE A 81 21.01 2.47 12.19
N ASP A 82 19.97 2.72 11.36
CA ASP A 82 19.53 1.78 10.35
C ASP A 82 19.53 2.42 8.95
N TYR A 83 20.05 1.68 7.98
CA TYR A 83 20.07 2.06 6.57
C TYR A 83 19.15 1.15 5.77
N ILE A 84 18.12 1.74 5.21
CA ILE A 84 17.09 1.05 4.44
C ILE A 84 17.04 1.55 2.99
N THR A 85 16.49 0.74 2.10
CA THR A 85 16.31 1.13 0.70
C THR A 85 14.91 0.82 0.22
N THR A 86 14.39 1.68 -0.66
CA THR A 86 13.15 1.40 -1.38
C THR A 86 13.35 0.22 -2.35
N SER A 87 12.26 -0.47 -2.71
CA SER A 87 12.28 -1.44 -3.80
C SER A 87 12.47 -0.72 -5.13
N GLY A 88 13.62 -0.84 -5.78
CA GLY A 88 13.98 -0.13 -7.02
C GLY A 88 13.17 -0.52 -8.26
N THR A 89 11.84 -0.61 -8.18
CA THR A 89 10.96 -1.00 -9.29
C THR A 89 10.90 0.00 -10.45
N LEU A 90 11.33 1.25 -10.23
CA LEU A 90 11.35 2.34 -11.23
C LEU A 90 12.68 3.11 -11.16
N GLY A 91 13.82 2.44 -11.36
CA GLY A 91 15.17 3.05 -11.32
C GLY A 91 15.95 2.69 -10.06
N ASP A 92 17.00 3.47 -9.75
CA ASP A 92 17.86 3.21 -8.60
C ASP A 92 17.10 3.30 -7.28
N PRO A 93 17.33 2.35 -6.34
CA PRO A 93 16.75 2.39 -5.02
C PRO A 93 17.14 3.68 -4.27
N VAL A 94 16.17 4.31 -3.63
CA VAL A 94 16.44 5.44 -2.73
C VAL A 94 16.86 4.91 -1.37
N LEU A 95 17.93 5.50 -0.81
CA LEU A 95 18.42 5.17 0.52
C LEU A 95 17.76 6.08 1.55
N PHE A 96 17.33 5.49 2.67
CA PHE A 96 16.86 6.21 3.84
C PHE A 96 17.72 5.84 5.06
N GLY A 97 18.08 6.85 5.84
CA GLY A 97 18.76 6.69 7.11
C GLY A 97 17.81 6.96 8.29
N CYS A 98 17.67 5.99 9.18
CA CYS A 98 16.84 6.10 10.37
C CYS A 98 17.70 6.33 11.62
N THR A 99 17.32 7.32 12.43
CA THR A 99 17.86 7.54 13.77
C THR A 99 17.16 6.66 14.80
N GLU A 100 17.62 6.66 16.05
CA GLU A 100 16.91 6.01 17.16
C GLU A 100 15.47 6.52 17.32
N LYS A 101 15.27 7.84 17.15
CA LYS A 101 13.91 8.43 17.20
C LYS A 101 13.03 7.96 16.06
N ASP A 102 13.60 7.78 14.87
CA ASP A 102 12.85 7.25 13.72
C ASP A 102 12.44 5.80 13.96
N LEU A 103 13.32 4.99 14.57
CA LEU A 103 12.98 3.61 14.93
C LEU A 103 11.89 3.54 16.01
N GLN A 104 11.96 4.43 17.01
CA GLN A 104 10.89 4.57 18.03
C GLN A 104 9.56 5.04 17.41
N ARG A 105 9.62 5.99 16.46
CA ARG A 105 8.44 6.43 15.70
C ARG A 105 7.84 5.31 14.86
N LEU A 106 8.66 4.50 14.19
CA LEU A 106 8.21 3.32 13.46
C LEU A 106 7.57 2.29 14.39
N ALA A 107 8.16 2.05 15.56
CA ALA A 107 7.58 1.16 16.57
C ALA A 107 6.19 1.65 17.00
N TYR A 108 6.06 2.94 17.29
CA TYR A 108 4.79 3.56 17.67
C TYR A 108 3.74 3.44 16.54
N ASN A 109 4.14 3.75 15.30
CA ASN A 109 3.27 3.62 14.12
C ASN A 109 2.69 2.19 13.97
N GLU A 110 3.56 1.19 14.01
CA GLU A 110 3.12 -0.19 13.84
C GLU A 110 2.27 -0.67 15.02
N LYS A 111 2.61 -0.27 16.25
CA LYS A 111 1.75 -0.52 17.41
C LYS A 111 0.33 0.02 17.19
N LYS A 112 0.20 1.26 16.71
CA LYS A 112 -1.11 1.87 16.40
C LYS A 112 -1.85 1.10 15.31
N SER A 113 -1.15 0.71 14.26
CA SER A 113 -1.69 -0.07 13.15
C SER A 113 -2.17 -1.45 13.61
N PHE A 114 -1.40 -2.13 14.45
CA PHE A 114 -1.78 -3.43 15.02
C PHE A 114 -2.97 -3.32 15.97
N MET A 115 -3.00 -2.30 16.82
CA MET A 115 -4.16 -2.02 17.67
C MET A 115 -5.41 -1.70 16.84
N CYS A 116 -5.26 -1.02 15.70
CA CYS A 116 -6.36 -0.78 14.78
C CYS A 116 -6.93 -2.10 14.22
N ALA A 117 -6.07 -3.06 13.86
CA ALA A 117 -6.44 -4.42 13.45
C ALA A 117 -6.91 -5.32 14.61
N GLY A 118 -7.04 -4.77 15.83
CA GLY A 118 -7.56 -5.46 17.01
C GLY A 118 -6.56 -6.39 17.70
N LEU A 119 -5.25 -6.21 17.50
CA LEU A 119 -4.23 -6.88 18.30
C LEU A 119 -4.05 -6.18 19.66
N THR A 120 -3.60 -6.96 20.65
CA THR A 120 -3.35 -6.50 22.02
C THR A 120 -2.01 -7.02 22.52
N SER A 121 -1.60 -6.64 23.73
CA SER A 121 -0.42 -7.19 24.40
C SER A 121 -0.46 -8.71 24.61
N ASP A 122 -1.64 -9.31 24.59
CA ASP A 122 -1.82 -10.75 24.76
C ASP A 122 -1.70 -11.53 23.45
N SER A 123 -1.63 -10.81 22.31
CA SER A 123 -1.52 -11.43 20.99
C SER A 123 -0.14 -12.04 20.76
N VAL A 124 -0.10 -13.13 20.00
CA VAL A 124 1.13 -13.77 19.49
C VAL A 124 1.08 -13.74 17.97
N VAL A 125 1.99 -13.02 17.36
CA VAL A 125 1.99 -12.75 15.92
C VAL A 125 3.13 -13.48 15.21
N GLN A 126 2.79 -14.26 14.19
CA GLN A 126 3.78 -14.88 13.30
C GLN A 126 4.09 -13.93 12.13
N LEU A 127 5.33 -13.45 12.07
CA LEU A 127 5.82 -12.62 10.96
C LEU A 127 6.33 -13.50 9.83
N MET A 128 5.58 -13.56 8.74
CA MET A 128 5.93 -14.26 7.49
C MET A 128 6.51 -13.27 6.47
N THR A 129 7.40 -12.41 6.93
CA THR A 129 8.05 -11.39 6.11
C THR A 129 9.53 -11.32 6.42
N THR A 130 10.34 -10.82 5.46
CA THR A 130 11.78 -10.66 5.67
C THR A 130 12.08 -9.54 6.68
N LEU A 131 13.07 -9.74 7.54
CA LEU A 131 13.60 -8.73 8.45
C LEU A 131 14.98 -8.21 7.98
N ASP A 132 15.53 -8.80 6.94
CA ASP A 132 16.82 -8.48 6.34
C ASP A 132 16.68 -7.72 5.00
N LYS A 133 17.75 -7.66 4.20
CA LYS A 133 17.78 -7.07 2.85
C LYS A 133 17.43 -5.59 2.80
N ARG A 134 17.72 -4.85 3.86
CA ARG A 134 17.44 -3.41 3.98
C ARG A 134 15.94 -3.08 3.85
N PHE A 135 15.08 -4.01 4.25
CA PHE A 135 13.65 -3.88 4.18
C PHE A 135 13.10 -3.28 5.48
N MET A 136 12.60 -2.03 5.43
CA MET A 136 12.10 -1.31 6.60
C MET A 136 11.00 -2.06 7.33
N ALA A 137 10.00 -2.52 6.60
CA ALA A 137 8.74 -2.96 7.19
C ALA A 137 8.90 -4.16 8.13
N GLY A 138 9.74 -5.16 7.79
CA GLY A 138 9.94 -6.31 8.67
C GLY A 138 10.47 -5.94 10.05
N MET A 139 11.44 -5.01 10.10
CA MET A 139 11.96 -4.50 11.37
C MET A 139 10.92 -3.63 12.08
N ALA A 140 10.21 -2.77 11.35
CA ALA A 140 9.16 -1.92 11.91
C ALA A 140 8.06 -2.76 12.59
N TYR A 141 7.62 -3.85 11.96
CA TYR A 141 6.63 -4.78 12.53
C TYR A 141 7.12 -5.41 13.83
N PHE A 142 8.37 -5.87 13.85
CA PHE A 142 8.95 -6.41 15.08
C PHE A 142 9.01 -5.38 16.19
N LEU A 143 9.45 -4.16 15.88
CA LEU A 143 9.54 -3.08 16.86
C LEU A 143 8.15 -2.67 17.38
N GLY A 144 7.15 -2.61 16.50
CA GLY A 144 5.77 -2.26 16.88
C GLY A 144 5.12 -3.29 17.80
N LEU A 145 5.25 -4.58 17.48
CA LEU A 145 4.76 -5.67 18.35
C LEU A 145 5.48 -5.68 19.71
N ARG A 146 6.81 -5.48 19.70
CA ARG A 146 7.60 -5.32 20.94
C ARG A 146 7.12 -4.14 21.77
N GLU A 147 6.89 -2.97 21.14
CA GLU A 147 6.38 -1.76 21.80
C GLU A 147 4.96 -1.98 22.38
N MET A 148 4.15 -2.81 21.73
CA MET A 148 2.83 -3.20 22.19
C MET A 148 2.88 -4.20 23.35
N GLY A 149 3.99 -4.91 23.54
CA GLY A 149 4.15 -5.98 24.51
C GLY A 149 3.62 -7.34 24.02
N ALA A 150 3.36 -7.49 22.70
CA ALA A 150 2.88 -8.72 22.09
C ALA A 150 4.00 -9.73 21.82
N GLY A 151 3.64 -11.01 21.74
CA GLY A 151 4.55 -12.08 21.34
C GLY A 151 4.86 -12.03 19.84
N VAL A 152 6.13 -12.22 19.45
CA VAL A 152 6.56 -12.16 18.04
C VAL A 152 7.32 -13.42 17.67
N ILE A 153 6.86 -14.10 16.61
CA ILE A 153 7.53 -15.25 16.04
C ILE A 153 8.07 -14.85 14.66
N ARG A 154 9.38 -14.79 14.51
CA ARG A 154 10.06 -14.36 13.28
C ARG A 154 10.41 -15.57 12.43
N VAL A 155 9.53 -15.93 11.49
CA VAL A 155 9.72 -17.10 10.61
C VAL A 155 10.33 -16.72 9.27
N GLY A 156 10.06 -15.48 8.83
CA GLY A 156 10.43 -15.06 7.47
C GLY A 156 9.39 -15.47 6.43
N ASN A 157 9.67 -15.16 5.18
CA ASN A 157 8.77 -15.44 4.07
C ASN A 157 9.02 -16.82 3.44
N GLY A 158 8.01 -17.39 2.78
CA GLY A 158 8.09 -18.66 2.06
C GLY A 158 8.05 -19.88 2.98
N ILE A 159 8.41 -21.05 2.45
CA ILE A 159 8.51 -22.37 3.11
C ILE A 159 7.23 -22.72 3.90
N PRO A 160 6.14 -23.14 3.22
CA PRO A 160 4.86 -23.45 3.89
C PRO A 160 4.96 -24.46 5.03
N GLU A 161 5.82 -25.47 4.88
CA GLU A 161 6.08 -26.48 5.91
C GLU A 161 6.53 -25.83 7.24
N LEU A 162 7.53 -24.94 7.18
CA LEU A 162 8.05 -24.25 8.36
C LEU A 162 6.98 -23.33 8.99
N GLN A 163 6.14 -22.70 8.17
CA GLN A 163 5.06 -21.87 8.67
C GLN A 163 4.05 -22.68 9.48
N TRP A 164 3.63 -23.84 8.97
CA TRP A 164 2.69 -24.73 9.67
C TRP A 164 3.30 -25.41 10.88
N ASP A 165 4.57 -25.83 10.81
CA ASP A 165 5.26 -26.35 12.00
C ASP A 165 5.30 -25.30 13.12
N THR A 166 5.55 -24.04 12.76
CA THR A 166 5.54 -22.91 13.70
C THR A 166 4.15 -22.68 14.30
N ILE A 167 3.09 -22.62 13.47
CA ILE A 167 1.70 -22.44 13.94
C ILE A 167 1.35 -23.54 14.95
N ARG A 168 1.69 -24.79 14.63
CA ARG A 168 1.41 -25.94 15.50
C ARG A 168 2.15 -25.90 16.84
N ARG A 169 3.40 -25.39 16.87
CA ARG A 169 4.23 -25.36 18.08
C ARG A 169 3.96 -24.18 18.98
N PHE A 170 3.75 -23.01 18.39
CA PHE A 170 3.70 -21.73 19.12
C PHE A 170 2.29 -21.17 19.27
N HIS A 171 1.30 -21.70 18.56
CA HIS A 171 -0.10 -21.30 18.61
C HIS A 171 -0.32 -19.78 18.47
N PRO A 172 0.27 -19.09 17.45
CA PRO A 172 -0.01 -17.69 17.24
C PRO A 172 -1.52 -17.45 16.96
N ASP A 173 -2.04 -16.28 17.36
CA ASP A 173 -3.41 -15.88 17.05
C ASP A 173 -3.52 -15.01 15.80
N ALA A 174 -2.38 -14.47 15.32
CA ALA A 174 -2.33 -13.65 14.11
C ALA A 174 -1.13 -13.98 13.21
N ILE A 175 -1.33 -13.74 11.92
CA ILE A 175 -0.29 -13.83 10.88
C ILE A 175 -0.14 -12.47 10.21
N MET A 176 1.09 -12.07 9.93
CA MET A 176 1.39 -10.94 9.06
C MET A 176 2.15 -11.41 7.82
N CYS A 177 1.55 -11.23 6.63
CA CYS A 177 2.09 -11.78 5.39
C CYS A 177 1.58 -11.05 4.14
N VAL A 178 2.17 -11.39 3.00
CA VAL A 178 1.59 -11.07 1.68
C VAL A 178 0.37 -11.96 1.44
N PRO A 179 -0.82 -11.42 1.16
CA PRO A 179 -2.07 -12.18 1.08
C PRO A 179 -2.06 -13.37 0.12
N SER A 180 -1.45 -13.25 -1.06
CA SER A 180 -1.34 -14.35 -2.01
C SER A 180 -0.59 -15.57 -1.47
N PHE A 181 0.27 -15.38 -0.47
CA PHE A 181 0.98 -16.48 0.18
C PHE A 181 0.05 -17.34 1.06
N ILE A 182 -1.06 -16.78 1.55
CA ILE A 182 -2.05 -17.54 2.33
C ILE A 182 -2.68 -18.66 1.49
N LEU A 183 -2.98 -18.41 0.21
CA LEU A 183 -3.50 -19.47 -0.67
C LEU A 183 -2.51 -20.63 -0.79
N LYS A 184 -1.20 -20.33 -0.91
CA LYS A 184 -0.15 -21.37 -0.93
C LYS A 184 -0.04 -22.13 0.39
N LEU A 185 -0.26 -21.45 1.53
CA LEU A 185 -0.31 -22.10 2.84
C LEU A 185 -1.51 -23.06 2.94
N ILE A 186 -2.67 -22.64 2.44
CA ILE A 186 -3.89 -23.47 2.41
C ILE A 186 -3.68 -24.67 1.48
N GLU A 187 -3.18 -24.47 0.26
CA GLU A 187 -2.86 -25.54 -0.69
C GLU A 187 -1.90 -26.58 -0.09
N TYR A 188 -0.86 -26.11 0.59
CA TYR A 188 0.07 -26.99 1.29
C TYR A 188 -0.62 -27.77 2.41
N ALA A 189 -1.46 -27.12 3.20
CA ALA A 189 -2.21 -27.74 4.29
C ALA A 189 -3.17 -28.82 3.77
N GLU A 190 -3.91 -28.53 2.70
CA GLU A 190 -4.81 -29.47 2.04
C GLU A 190 -4.04 -30.69 1.48
N ALA A 191 -2.84 -30.48 0.91
CA ALA A 191 -2.00 -31.56 0.36
C ALA A 191 -1.33 -32.45 1.44
N HIS A 192 -1.26 -31.98 2.71
CA HIS A 192 -0.59 -32.67 3.82
C HIS A 192 -1.53 -32.98 4.97
N ASP A 193 -2.84 -32.99 4.75
CA ASP A 193 -3.88 -33.31 5.73
C ASP A 193 -3.78 -32.46 7.03
N ILE A 194 -3.37 -31.18 6.90
CA ILE A 194 -3.31 -30.24 8.03
C ILE A 194 -4.67 -29.57 8.18
N ASP A 195 -5.30 -29.74 9.35
CA ASP A 195 -6.53 -29.02 9.68
C ASP A 195 -6.23 -27.55 10.05
N TYR A 196 -6.07 -26.72 9.02
CA TYR A 196 -5.76 -25.30 9.15
C TYR A 196 -6.92 -24.50 9.75
N ARG A 197 -8.17 -24.94 9.56
CA ARG A 197 -9.37 -24.25 10.05
C ARG A 197 -9.48 -24.32 11.57
N SER A 198 -9.03 -25.41 12.18
CA SER A 198 -8.97 -25.57 13.64
C SER A 198 -7.71 -24.98 14.27
N SER A 199 -6.81 -24.34 13.47
CA SER A 199 -5.60 -23.72 14.01
C SER A 199 -5.90 -22.58 14.98
N SER A 200 -4.88 -22.10 15.67
CA SER A 200 -4.99 -20.94 16.58
C SER A 200 -5.21 -19.59 15.88
N ILE A 201 -4.99 -19.51 14.57
CA ILE A 201 -5.04 -18.27 13.80
C ILE A 201 -6.47 -17.72 13.75
N ARG A 202 -6.63 -16.43 14.06
CA ARG A 202 -7.89 -15.69 14.03
C ARG A 202 -7.81 -14.42 13.18
N ARG A 203 -6.61 -13.92 12.91
CA ARG A 203 -6.40 -12.68 12.14
C ARG A 203 -5.28 -12.86 11.12
N ILE A 204 -5.50 -12.30 9.93
CA ILE A 204 -4.48 -12.18 8.88
C ILE A 204 -4.34 -10.71 8.56
N ILE A 205 -3.13 -10.15 8.76
CA ILE A 205 -2.78 -8.78 8.42
C ILE A 205 -2.02 -8.82 7.10
N GLY A 206 -2.69 -8.37 6.03
CA GLY A 206 -2.18 -8.38 4.66
C GLY A 206 -1.32 -7.18 4.37
N ILE A 207 -0.13 -7.43 3.81
CA ILE A 207 0.84 -6.41 3.41
C ILE A 207 1.17 -6.51 1.92
N GLY A 208 1.35 -5.37 1.25
CA GLY A 208 1.88 -5.29 -0.12
C GLY A 208 0.93 -5.74 -1.22
N GLU A 209 -0.26 -6.24 -0.89
CA GLU A 209 -1.33 -6.59 -1.83
C GLU A 209 -2.68 -6.19 -1.23
N GLY A 210 -3.60 -5.69 -2.08
CA GLY A 210 -4.95 -5.33 -1.65
C GLY A 210 -5.83 -6.55 -1.39
N LEU A 211 -6.69 -6.46 -0.39
CA LEU A 211 -7.70 -7.48 -0.05
C LEU A 211 -9.12 -7.04 -0.40
N ARG A 212 -9.33 -5.74 -0.71
CA ARG A 212 -10.65 -5.16 -1.00
C ARG A 212 -10.68 -4.37 -2.29
N GLY A 213 -11.88 -4.27 -2.87
CA GLY A 213 -12.21 -3.37 -3.96
C GLY A 213 -12.57 -1.95 -3.49
N GLN A 214 -12.94 -1.08 -4.43
CA GLN A 214 -13.32 0.32 -4.13
C GLN A 214 -14.65 0.44 -3.38
N ASP A 215 -15.46 -0.59 -3.41
CA ASP A 215 -16.70 -0.77 -2.64
C ASP A 215 -16.45 -1.24 -1.20
N PHE A 216 -15.18 -1.41 -0.82
CA PHE A 216 -14.70 -1.99 0.44
C PHE A 216 -15.05 -3.47 0.65
N GLU A 217 -15.72 -4.10 -0.30
CA GLU A 217 -15.94 -5.56 -0.27
C GLU A 217 -14.64 -6.30 -0.58
N LEU A 218 -14.54 -7.56 -0.16
CA LEU A 218 -13.39 -8.39 -0.47
C LEU A 218 -13.23 -8.53 -1.99
N ASN A 219 -12.04 -8.26 -2.50
CA ASN A 219 -11.69 -8.55 -3.89
C ASN A 219 -11.57 -10.07 -4.12
N LEU A 220 -11.23 -10.52 -5.32
CA LEU A 220 -11.13 -11.95 -5.62
C LEU A 220 -10.19 -12.67 -4.65
N LEU A 221 -8.98 -12.14 -4.41
CA LEU A 221 -8.01 -12.73 -3.49
C LEU A 221 -8.56 -12.83 -2.05
N GLY A 222 -9.16 -11.75 -1.56
CA GLY A 222 -9.80 -11.73 -0.25
C GLY A 222 -10.94 -12.74 -0.14
N ARG A 223 -11.79 -12.84 -1.16
CA ARG A 223 -12.90 -13.85 -1.21
C ARG A 223 -12.35 -15.27 -1.20
N GLN A 224 -11.38 -15.58 -2.06
CA GLN A 224 -10.77 -16.93 -2.11
C GLN A 224 -10.18 -17.36 -0.75
N ILE A 225 -9.50 -16.44 -0.06
CA ILE A 225 -9.00 -16.70 1.29
C ILE A 225 -10.16 -16.93 2.26
N HIS A 226 -11.16 -16.06 2.24
CA HIS A 226 -12.30 -16.14 3.16
C HIS A 226 -13.18 -17.39 2.94
N GLU A 227 -13.39 -17.80 1.70
CA GLU A 227 -14.13 -19.02 1.36
C GLU A 227 -13.43 -20.28 1.87
N LYS A 228 -12.10 -20.34 1.74
CA LYS A 228 -11.30 -21.48 2.21
C LYS A 228 -11.09 -21.44 3.74
N TRP A 229 -10.91 -20.25 4.31
CA TRP A 229 -10.59 -20.06 5.74
C TRP A 229 -11.50 -19.02 6.41
N PRO A 230 -12.81 -19.28 6.53
CA PRO A 230 -13.80 -18.31 7.06
C PRO A 230 -13.62 -17.96 8.54
N GLU A 231 -12.84 -18.76 9.30
CA GLU A 231 -12.59 -18.55 10.73
C GLU A 231 -11.62 -17.38 10.98
N VAL A 232 -10.95 -16.87 9.96
CA VAL A 232 -10.00 -15.75 10.10
C VAL A 232 -10.59 -14.42 9.62
N LYS A 233 -10.27 -13.35 10.33
CA LYS A 233 -10.55 -11.98 9.89
C LYS A 233 -9.38 -11.45 9.05
N LEU A 234 -9.69 -10.80 7.94
CA LEU A 234 -8.71 -10.20 7.03
C LEU A 234 -8.63 -8.70 7.26
N PHE A 235 -7.41 -8.19 7.38
CA PHE A 235 -7.13 -6.76 7.53
C PHE A 235 -6.13 -6.35 6.45
N ALA A 236 -6.50 -5.37 5.62
CA ALA A 236 -5.58 -4.79 4.65
C ALA A 236 -4.77 -3.65 5.28
N THR A 237 -3.56 -3.46 4.78
CA THR A 237 -2.71 -2.33 5.15
C THR A 237 -2.16 -1.62 3.91
N TYR A 238 -1.94 -0.32 4.03
CA TYR A 238 -1.23 0.48 3.04
C TYR A 238 -0.04 1.19 3.69
N SER A 239 1.14 1.01 3.11
CA SER A 239 2.39 1.63 3.59
C SER A 239 3.42 1.73 2.47
N SER A 240 4.36 2.64 2.62
CA SER A 240 5.60 2.67 1.84
C SER A 240 6.78 3.08 2.71
N THR A 241 8.00 2.80 2.22
CA THR A 241 9.23 3.20 2.90
C THR A 241 9.31 4.71 3.06
N GLU A 242 8.91 5.46 2.02
CA GLU A 242 8.92 6.91 1.99
C GLU A 242 7.96 7.53 3.01
N MET A 243 6.81 6.91 3.23
CA MET A 243 5.82 7.38 4.20
C MET A 243 6.27 7.16 5.64
N GLY A 244 7.02 6.08 5.90
CA GLY A 244 7.35 5.66 7.26
C GLY A 244 6.13 5.56 8.17
N ALA A 245 4.99 5.21 7.59
CA ALA A 245 3.71 5.02 8.25
C ALA A 245 2.91 3.91 7.57
N THR A 246 2.09 3.21 8.35
CA THR A 246 1.20 2.14 7.90
C THR A 246 -0.23 2.52 8.26
N PHE A 247 -1.11 2.50 7.27
CA PHE A 247 -2.56 2.70 7.46
C PHE A 247 -3.23 1.34 7.45
N SER A 248 -3.82 0.97 8.58
CA SER A 248 -4.45 -0.33 8.77
C SER A 248 -5.96 -0.22 8.83
N GLU A 249 -6.65 -1.21 8.29
CA GLU A 249 -8.08 -1.38 8.51
C GLU A 249 -8.37 -1.70 9.97
N CYS A 250 -9.52 -1.22 10.45
CA CYS A 250 -10.14 -1.72 11.67
C CYS A 250 -11.10 -2.89 11.35
N GLU A 251 -11.76 -3.43 12.36
CA GLU A 251 -12.70 -4.54 12.22
C GLU A 251 -13.84 -4.34 11.21
N TYR A 252 -14.13 -3.08 10.82
CA TYR A 252 -15.18 -2.75 9.85
C TYR A 252 -14.72 -2.78 8.39
N GLY A 253 -13.40 -2.85 8.11
CA GLY A 253 -12.84 -3.03 6.77
C GLY A 253 -13.17 -1.91 5.78
N MET A 254 -13.37 -0.68 6.27
CA MET A 254 -13.81 0.47 5.47
C MET A 254 -12.63 1.41 5.12
N GLY A 255 -11.49 0.85 4.73
CA GLY A 255 -10.25 1.57 4.40
C GLY A 255 -9.28 1.71 5.58
N GLY A 256 -8.03 2.07 5.25
CA GLY A 256 -6.94 2.20 6.21
C GLY A 256 -6.99 3.51 6.99
N HIS A 257 -6.99 3.45 8.31
CA HIS A 257 -6.95 4.62 9.19
C HIS A 257 -5.59 5.30 9.12
N VAL A 258 -5.59 6.62 8.95
CA VAL A 258 -4.39 7.46 9.00
C VAL A 258 -4.12 7.85 10.46
N HIS A 259 -2.86 7.92 10.84
CA HIS A 259 -2.41 8.34 12.16
C HIS A 259 -2.05 9.84 12.14
N PRO A 260 -2.93 10.75 12.60
CA PRO A 260 -2.75 12.20 12.44
C PRO A 260 -1.47 12.76 13.05
N GLU A 261 -0.96 12.12 14.10
CA GLU A 261 0.26 12.49 14.78
C GLU A 261 1.55 12.18 14.01
N LEU A 262 1.45 11.30 13.00
CA LEU A 262 2.62 10.81 12.27
C LEU A 262 2.72 11.33 10.84
N ILE A 263 1.59 11.72 10.24
CA ILE A 263 1.56 12.01 8.81
C ILE A 263 0.37 12.92 8.44
N ILE A 264 0.60 13.86 7.56
CA ILE A 264 -0.45 14.60 6.85
C ILE A 264 -0.57 13.98 5.46
N VAL A 265 -1.81 13.72 5.02
CA VAL A 265 -2.11 13.17 3.69
C VAL A 265 -3.01 14.14 2.95
N GLU A 266 -2.57 14.54 1.77
CA GLU A 266 -3.36 15.29 0.78
C GLU A 266 -3.73 14.33 -0.35
N ILE A 267 -4.92 14.49 -0.93
CA ILE A 267 -5.32 13.80 -2.16
C ILE A 267 -5.38 14.84 -3.26
N ILE A 268 -4.47 14.73 -4.24
CA ILE A 268 -4.18 15.78 -5.21
C ILE A 268 -4.65 15.38 -6.61
N GLY A 269 -5.41 16.26 -7.23
CA GLY A 269 -5.87 16.12 -8.61
C GLY A 269 -4.77 16.37 -9.65
N ASP A 270 -5.12 16.20 -10.92
CA ASP A 270 -4.19 16.43 -12.04
C ASP A 270 -3.80 17.91 -12.20
N ASP A 271 -4.61 18.84 -11.69
CA ASP A 271 -4.34 20.28 -11.64
C ASP A 271 -3.35 20.69 -10.51
N GLY A 272 -2.90 19.72 -9.69
CA GLY A 272 -2.02 19.95 -8.55
C GLY A 272 -2.72 20.50 -7.30
N MET A 273 -4.06 20.54 -7.29
CA MET A 273 -4.86 21.01 -6.16
C MET A 273 -5.52 19.84 -5.41
N PRO A 274 -5.83 20.02 -4.11
CA PRO A 274 -6.59 19.03 -3.36
C PRO A 274 -7.98 18.77 -3.99
N VAL A 275 -8.35 17.49 -4.12
CA VAL A 275 -9.69 17.09 -4.57
C VAL A 275 -10.68 17.09 -3.41
N ALA A 276 -11.98 17.12 -3.74
CA ALA A 276 -13.03 16.95 -2.74
C ALA A 276 -12.97 15.55 -2.08
N ASP A 277 -13.45 15.45 -0.85
CA ASP A 277 -13.52 14.17 -0.13
C ASP A 277 -14.31 13.12 -0.93
N GLY A 278 -13.83 11.88 -0.92
CA GLY A 278 -14.38 10.79 -1.72
C GLY A 278 -13.99 10.79 -3.20
N GLN A 279 -13.33 11.84 -3.71
CA GLN A 279 -12.84 11.87 -5.08
C GLN A 279 -11.44 11.25 -5.18
N PRO A 280 -11.12 10.56 -6.28
CA PRO A 280 -9.81 9.98 -6.50
C PRO A 280 -8.76 11.06 -6.82
N GLY A 281 -7.57 10.88 -6.29
CA GLY A 281 -6.40 11.70 -6.59
C GLY A 281 -5.12 11.02 -6.11
N GLU A 282 -4.00 11.64 -6.43
CA GLU A 282 -2.69 11.17 -6.00
C GLU A 282 -2.48 11.38 -4.51
N VAL A 283 -2.08 10.33 -3.82
CA VAL A 283 -1.70 10.39 -2.41
C VAL A 283 -0.39 11.16 -2.28
N VAL A 284 -0.44 12.30 -1.61
CA VAL A 284 0.71 13.14 -1.29
C VAL A 284 0.87 13.20 0.22
N VAL A 285 2.09 13.01 0.72
CA VAL A 285 2.32 12.86 2.16
C VAL A 285 3.36 13.84 2.68
N THR A 286 3.12 14.31 3.91
CA THR A 286 4.11 15.04 4.73
C THR A 286 4.32 14.23 5.99
N THR A 287 5.55 13.73 6.20
CA THR A 287 5.89 12.91 7.37
C THR A 287 6.10 13.82 8.57
N LEU A 288 5.52 13.48 9.71
CA LEU A 288 5.67 14.23 10.95
C LEU A 288 6.55 13.48 11.95
N GLY A 289 7.41 14.20 12.67
CA GLY A 289 8.25 13.64 13.73
C GLY A 289 9.43 12.79 13.25
N VAL A 290 9.66 12.67 11.94
CA VAL A 290 10.85 12.01 11.37
C VAL A 290 12.07 12.92 11.58
N GLU A 291 13.17 12.34 12.08
CA GLU A 291 14.42 13.07 12.38
C GLU A 291 15.46 12.92 11.26
N GLY A 292 15.66 11.73 10.72
CA GLY A 292 16.72 11.44 9.77
C GLY A 292 16.48 12.04 8.38
N MET A 293 15.43 11.61 7.74
CA MET A 293 15.08 12.03 6.36
C MET A 293 13.57 12.31 6.23
N PRO A 294 13.07 13.39 6.84
CA PRO A 294 11.67 13.78 6.77
C PRO A 294 11.28 14.26 5.37
N LEU A 295 10.03 14.00 4.98
CA LEU A 295 9.47 14.40 3.69
C LEU A 295 8.34 15.41 3.83
N LEU A 296 8.30 16.39 2.92
CA LEU A 296 7.28 17.41 2.80
C LEU A 296 6.63 17.34 1.43
N ARG A 297 5.30 17.17 1.39
CA ARG A 297 4.49 17.05 0.17
C ARG A 297 5.05 16.05 -0.85
N PHE A 298 5.43 14.87 -0.37
CA PHE A 298 6.00 13.83 -1.23
C PHE A 298 4.89 13.13 -2.03
N ARG A 299 5.06 13.10 -3.35
CA ARG A 299 4.20 12.37 -4.28
C ARG A 299 4.52 10.89 -4.24
N THR A 300 3.58 10.07 -3.77
CA THR A 300 3.75 8.61 -3.71
C THR A 300 3.59 7.94 -5.08
N GLY A 301 2.87 8.59 -5.98
CA GLY A 301 2.44 8.01 -7.25
C GLY A 301 1.24 7.04 -7.11
N ASP A 302 0.73 6.82 -5.91
CA ASP A 302 -0.43 5.97 -5.67
C ASP A 302 -1.72 6.80 -5.70
N ILE A 303 -2.81 6.23 -6.23
CA ILE A 303 -4.12 6.89 -6.35
C ILE A 303 -5.08 6.26 -5.36
N ALA A 304 -5.74 7.12 -4.55
CA ALA A 304 -6.74 6.71 -3.58
C ALA A 304 -7.80 7.81 -3.37
N CYS A 305 -8.85 7.50 -2.61
CA CYS A 305 -9.83 8.45 -2.12
C CYS A 305 -9.70 8.62 -0.61
N LYS A 306 -10.00 9.82 -0.09
CA LYS A 306 -10.05 10.11 1.34
C LYS A 306 -11.49 10.11 1.84
N HIS A 307 -11.74 9.43 2.97
CA HIS A 307 -13.03 9.34 3.64
C HIS A 307 -12.94 9.96 5.03
N VAL A 308 -13.69 11.04 5.28
CA VAL A 308 -13.56 11.88 6.49
C VAL A 308 -14.66 11.63 7.54
N GLU A 309 -15.71 10.87 7.19
CA GLU A 309 -16.77 10.55 8.13
C GLU A 309 -16.28 9.67 9.27
N GLN A 310 -16.90 9.81 10.45
CA GLN A 310 -16.55 8.98 11.60
C GLN A 310 -16.70 7.50 11.28
N CYS A 311 -15.67 6.73 11.55
CA CYS A 311 -15.74 5.28 11.44
C CYS A 311 -16.58 4.67 12.57
N ARG A 312 -17.23 3.55 12.30
CA ARG A 312 -17.97 2.77 13.33
C ARG A 312 -17.10 2.33 14.50
N CYS A 313 -15.78 2.26 14.32
CA CYS A 313 -14.84 1.99 15.41
C CYS A 313 -14.63 3.17 16.37
N GLY A 314 -15.30 4.30 16.12
CA GLY A 314 -15.24 5.53 16.91
C GLY A 314 -14.18 6.53 16.49
N ARG A 315 -13.25 6.17 15.60
CA ARG A 315 -12.20 7.10 15.12
C ARG A 315 -12.76 8.18 14.21
N TRP A 316 -12.26 9.39 14.39
CA TRP A 316 -12.45 10.52 13.49
C TRP A 316 -11.27 10.74 12.55
N SER A 317 -10.13 10.04 12.80
CA SER A 317 -9.06 10.06 11.81
C SER A 317 -9.59 9.53 10.48
N TYR A 318 -9.36 10.30 9.40
CA TYR A 318 -9.84 9.90 8.08
C TYR A 318 -9.18 8.60 7.62
N ARG A 319 -9.80 7.96 6.63
CA ARG A 319 -9.38 6.69 6.07
C ARG A 319 -9.04 6.87 4.59
N LEU A 320 -8.07 6.11 4.11
CA LEU A 320 -7.84 5.95 2.68
C LEU A 320 -8.57 4.71 2.17
N SER A 321 -9.19 4.85 1.00
CA SER A 321 -9.74 3.72 0.26
C SER A 321 -8.63 2.71 -0.09
N PRO A 322 -8.97 1.48 -0.49
CA PRO A 322 -8.05 0.65 -1.26
C PRO A 322 -7.47 1.43 -2.44
N LEU A 323 -6.22 1.16 -2.82
CA LEU A 323 -5.58 1.86 -3.93
C LEU A 323 -6.29 1.56 -5.24
N LEU A 324 -6.59 2.59 -6.02
CA LEU A 324 -7.09 2.43 -7.39
C LEU A 324 -5.98 1.96 -8.33
N GLY A 325 -4.73 2.36 -8.06
CA GLY A 325 -3.57 2.01 -8.85
C GLY A 325 -2.44 3.00 -8.69
N ARG A 326 -1.49 2.95 -9.62
CA ARG A 326 -0.39 3.92 -9.69
C ARG A 326 -0.61 4.91 -10.81
N LYS A 327 -0.31 6.18 -10.57
CA LYS A 327 -0.44 7.27 -11.54
C LYS A 327 0.27 6.97 -12.87
N ASN A 328 1.48 6.43 -12.80
CA ASN A 328 2.27 6.07 -13.98
C ASN A 328 1.66 4.91 -14.78
N ASN A 329 0.79 4.12 -14.16
CA ASN A 329 0.09 3.01 -14.80
C ASN A 329 -1.35 3.39 -15.19
N MET A 330 -1.68 4.68 -15.12
CA MET A 330 -2.98 5.18 -15.56
C MET A 330 -3.15 4.92 -17.07
N ILE A 331 -4.32 4.45 -17.45
CA ILE A 331 -4.67 4.08 -18.82
C ILE A 331 -5.78 5.00 -19.30
N LYS A 332 -5.61 5.62 -20.46
CA LYS A 332 -6.64 6.44 -21.13
C LYS A 332 -7.23 5.65 -22.31
N LEU A 333 -8.19 4.78 -22.03
CA LEU A 333 -8.83 3.94 -23.06
C LEU A 333 -10.16 4.56 -23.50
N LYS A 334 -10.25 4.95 -24.79
CA LYS A 334 -11.50 5.44 -25.42
C LYS A 334 -12.23 6.52 -24.59
N GLY A 335 -11.47 7.48 -24.03
CA GLY A 335 -12.01 8.57 -23.21
C GLY A 335 -12.29 8.24 -21.75
N THR A 336 -12.04 7.00 -21.32
CA THR A 336 -12.18 6.57 -19.93
C THR A 336 -10.80 6.44 -19.29
N THR A 337 -10.64 7.00 -18.08
CA THR A 337 -9.43 6.79 -17.26
C THR A 337 -9.60 5.51 -16.45
N LEU A 338 -8.64 4.61 -16.58
CA LEU A 338 -8.61 3.30 -15.91
C LEU A 338 -7.26 3.08 -15.24
N TYR A 339 -7.24 2.12 -14.33
CA TYR A 339 -6.02 1.59 -13.73
C TYR A 339 -6.00 0.06 -13.85
N PRO A 340 -4.82 -0.58 -13.93
CA PRO A 340 -4.71 -2.02 -14.07
C PRO A 340 -5.58 -2.85 -13.11
N PRO A 341 -5.72 -2.49 -11.82
CA PRO A 341 -6.60 -3.22 -10.90
C PRO A 341 -8.05 -3.34 -11.38
N ALA A 342 -8.60 -2.30 -12.01
CA ALA A 342 -9.97 -2.34 -12.53
C ALA A 342 -10.14 -3.30 -13.72
N ILE A 343 -9.11 -3.44 -14.55
CA ILE A 343 -9.08 -4.42 -15.64
C ILE A 343 -8.91 -5.82 -15.07
N ASN A 344 -7.98 -5.99 -14.14
CA ASN A 344 -7.73 -7.26 -13.47
C ASN A 344 -8.99 -7.79 -12.76
N ASP A 345 -9.75 -6.91 -12.10
CA ASP A 345 -10.98 -7.30 -11.40
C ASP A 345 -12.03 -7.90 -12.36
N VAL A 346 -12.15 -7.38 -13.58
CA VAL A 346 -13.03 -7.98 -14.59
C VAL A 346 -12.54 -9.38 -14.98
N LEU A 347 -11.24 -9.54 -15.24
CA LEU A 347 -10.64 -10.79 -15.68
C LEU A 347 -10.62 -11.86 -14.59
N ASP A 348 -10.24 -11.47 -13.38
CA ASP A 348 -10.18 -12.34 -12.21
C ASP A 348 -11.57 -12.86 -11.79
N ASN A 349 -12.64 -12.10 -12.07
CA ASN A 349 -14.03 -12.52 -11.82
C ASN A 349 -14.69 -13.26 -13.01
N THR A 350 -13.89 -13.78 -13.95
CA THR A 350 -14.38 -14.50 -15.12
C THR A 350 -13.94 -15.96 -15.05
N ASP A 351 -14.88 -16.87 -14.73
CA ASP A 351 -14.61 -18.26 -14.35
C ASP A 351 -13.89 -19.10 -15.41
N TYR A 352 -14.05 -18.79 -16.70
CA TYR A 352 -13.45 -19.55 -17.78
C TYR A 352 -12.02 -19.12 -18.14
N ILE A 353 -11.50 -18.06 -17.52
CA ILE A 353 -10.12 -17.61 -17.71
C ILE A 353 -9.19 -18.37 -16.74
N GLU A 354 -8.10 -18.95 -17.27
CA GLU A 354 -7.03 -19.57 -16.49
C GLU A 354 -5.96 -18.56 -16.09
N ASN A 355 -5.46 -17.83 -17.08
CA ASN A 355 -4.46 -16.78 -16.88
C ASN A 355 -4.62 -15.67 -17.92
N TYR A 356 -3.96 -14.54 -17.68
CA TYR A 356 -4.02 -13.40 -18.58
C TYR A 356 -2.81 -12.49 -18.42
N VAL A 357 -2.59 -11.64 -19.44
CA VAL A 357 -1.67 -10.50 -19.38
C VAL A 357 -2.29 -9.30 -20.10
N VAL A 358 -2.18 -8.14 -19.47
CA VAL A 358 -2.66 -6.85 -19.99
C VAL A 358 -1.45 -6.06 -20.50
N THR A 359 -1.46 -5.70 -21.77
CA THR A 359 -0.41 -4.88 -22.40
C THR A 359 -1.00 -3.53 -22.80
N VAL A 360 -0.30 -2.45 -22.45
CA VAL A 360 -0.69 -1.08 -22.81
C VAL A 360 0.37 -0.47 -23.72
N ARG A 361 -0.07 0.15 -24.82
CA ARG A 361 0.77 0.80 -25.84
C ARG A 361 0.25 2.20 -26.14
N ASN A 362 1.12 3.05 -26.67
CA ASN A 362 0.69 4.33 -27.23
C ASN A 362 -0.13 4.10 -28.50
N SER A 363 -1.36 4.64 -28.53
CA SER A 363 -2.19 4.71 -29.75
C SER A 363 -1.72 5.84 -30.65
N LYS A 364 -1.89 5.68 -31.96
CA LYS A 364 -1.69 6.78 -32.95
C LYS A 364 -2.60 7.99 -32.73
N ALA A 365 -3.70 7.81 -32.00
CA ALA A 365 -4.69 8.87 -31.71
C ALA A 365 -4.42 9.64 -30.41
N GLY A 366 -3.28 9.42 -29.73
CA GLY A 366 -2.94 10.10 -28.46
C GLY A 366 -3.67 9.56 -27.23
N THR A 367 -4.32 8.40 -27.36
CA THR A 367 -4.89 7.60 -26.27
C THR A 367 -4.08 6.33 -26.10
N ASP A 368 -4.45 5.48 -25.15
CA ASP A 368 -3.80 4.18 -24.98
C ASP A 368 -4.56 3.08 -25.76
N ASP A 369 -3.79 2.17 -26.36
CA ASP A 369 -4.29 0.89 -26.84
C ASP A 369 -4.04 -0.17 -25.77
N VAL A 370 -5.10 -0.87 -25.38
CA VAL A 370 -5.05 -1.92 -24.37
C VAL A 370 -5.39 -3.25 -25.00
N ILE A 371 -4.46 -4.18 -24.92
CA ILE A 371 -4.59 -5.55 -25.41
C ILE A 371 -4.60 -6.49 -24.21
N VAL A 372 -5.64 -7.29 -24.10
CA VAL A 372 -5.78 -8.32 -23.05
C VAL A 372 -5.63 -9.68 -23.70
N ARG A 373 -4.54 -10.36 -23.42
CA ARG A 373 -4.34 -11.76 -23.83
C ARG A 373 -4.80 -12.68 -22.70
N ILE A 374 -5.67 -13.64 -23.05
CA ILE A 374 -6.27 -14.56 -22.09
C ILE A 374 -6.01 -16.02 -22.50
N GLY A 375 -5.71 -16.86 -21.50
CA GLY A 375 -5.70 -18.30 -21.61
C GLY A 375 -7.00 -18.88 -21.02
N LEU A 376 -7.61 -19.82 -21.70
CA LEU A 376 -8.88 -20.42 -21.28
C LEU A 376 -8.67 -21.74 -20.56
N LYS A 377 -9.42 -22.01 -19.49
CA LYS A 377 -9.46 -23.31 -18.78
C LYS A 377 -9.97 -24.43 -19.67
N ARG A 378 -10.91 -24.12 -20.55
CA ARG A 378 -11.51 -24.99 -21.54
C ARG A 378 -12.17 -24.15 -22.63
N GLU A 379 -12.40 -24.71 -23.81
CA GLU A 379 -13.19 -24.02 -24.84
C GLU A 379 -14.66 -23.94 -24.40
N PRO A 380 -15.20 -22.75 -24.16
CA PRO A 380 -16.61 -22.57 -23.85
C PRO A 380 -17.44 -22.63 -25.14
N GLY A 381 -18.68 -23.10 -25.03
CA GLY A 381 -19.61 -23.23 -26.15
C GLY A 381 -20.25 -21.90 -26.60
N PHE A 382 -19.61 -20.75 -26.38
CA PHE A 382 -20.11 -19.41 -26.70
C PHE A 382 -18.98 -18.47 -27.16
N ASP A 383 -19.34 -17.31 -27.70
CA ASP A 383 -18.38 -16.28 -28.14
C ASP A 383 -17.77 -15.56 -26.95
N VAL A 384 -16.61 -16.07 -26.51
CA VAL A 384 -15.81 -15.53 -25.38
C VAL A 384 -15.47 -14.06 -25.54
N ILE A 385 -15.06 -13.66 -26.75
CA ILE A 385 -14.61 -12.28 -26.99
C ILE A 385 -15.79 -11.33 -26.82
N LYS A 386 -16.95 -11.70 -27.34
CA LYS A 386 -18.17 -10.88 -27.22
C LYS A 386 -18.59 -10.75 -25.74
N GLU A 387 -18.71 -11.88 -25.05
CA GLU A 387 -19.15 -11.90 -23.65
C GLU A 387 -18.19 -11.12 -22.75
N LEU A 388 -16.89 -11.31 -22.91
CA LEU A 388 -15.91 -10.60 -22.11
C LEU A 388 -15.89 -9.09 -22.41
N LYS A 389 -16.07 -8.68 -23.70
CA LYS A 389 -16.23 -7.25 -24.04
C LYS A 389 -17.49 -6.64 -23.42
N ASP A 390 -18.57 -7.40 -23.32
CA ASP A 390 -19.80 -6.94 -22.69
C ASP A 390 -19.65 -6.83 -21.17
N SER A 391 -18.93 -7.78 -20.54
CA SER A 391 -18.54 -7.70 -19.13
C SER A 391 -17.67 -6.46 -18.84
N PHE A 392 -16.67 -6.18 -19.65
CA PHE A 392 -15.86 -4.97 -19.54
C PHE A 392 -16.70 -3.68 -19.66
N ARG A 393 -17.59 -3.61 -20.67
CA ARG A 393 -18.48 -2.43 -20.83
C ARG A 393 -19.40 -2.22 -19.65
N SER A 394 -19.93 -3.30 -19.10
CA SER A 394 -20.83 -3.26 -17.94
C SER A 394 -20.12 -2.74 -16.68
N ARG A 395 -18.89 -3.19 -16.43
CA ARG A 395 -18.16 -2.90 -15.17
C ARG A 395 -17.32 -1.65 -15.25
N ILE A 396 -16.62 -1.42 -16.36
CA ILE A 396 -15.67 -0.30 -16.52
C ILE A 396 -15.98 0.61 -17.73
N ARG A 397 -17.14 0.43 -18.36
CA ARG A 397 -17.71 1.27 -19.43
C ARG A 397 -17.01 1.21 -20.79
N VAL A 398 -15.86 0.59 -20.89
CA VAL A 398 -15.06 0.41 -22.10
C VAL A 398 -14.52 -0.99 -22.18
N ALA A 399 -14.28 -1.48 -23.39
CA ALA A 399 -13.69 -2.79 -23.62
C ALA A 399 -12.34 -2.64 -24.33
N PRO A 400 -11.29 -3.33 -23.83
CA PRO A 400 -10.00 -3.46 -24.51
C PRO A 400 -10.10 -4.35 -25.74
N GLU A 401 -9.02 -4.47 -26.49
CA GLU A 401 -8.83 -5.55 -27.45
C GLU A 401 -8.54 -6.84 -26.70
N ILE A 402 -9.13 -7.98 -27.16
CA ILE A 402 -9.03 -9.26 -26.47
C ILE A 402 -8.50 -10.28 -27.47
N GLU A 403 -7.45 -10.98 -27.07
CA GLU A 403 -6.81 -12.07 -27.82
C GLU A 403 -6.82 -13.34 -26.97
N ILE A 404 -7.20 -14.47 -27.59
CA ILE A 404 -7.12 -15.80 -26.95
C ILE A 404 -5.79 -16.41 -27.33
N CYS A 405 -5.00 -16.81 -26.34
CA CYS A 405 -3.67 -17.40 -26.50
C CYS A 405 -3.56 -18.72 -25.73
N PRO A 406 -2.60 -19.58 -26.08
CA PRO A 406 -2.29 -20.77 -25.29
C PRO A 406 -1.92 -20.39 -23.82
N VAL A 407 -2.42 -21.17 -22.87
CA VAL A 407 -2.19 -20.95 -21.43
C VAL A 407 -0.69 -20.92 -21.11
N GLU A 408 0.09 -21.80 -21.75
CA GLU A 408 1.54 -21.91 -21.55
C GLU A 408 2.28 -20.66 -22.00
N GLU A 409 1.85 -20.01 -23.09
CA GLU A 409 2.45 -18.78 -23.59
C GLU A 409 2.26 -17.64 -22.59
N ILE A 410 1.05 -17.48 -22.05
CA ILE A 410 0.76 -16.46 -21.04
C ILE A 410 1.48 -16.79 -19.74
N HIS A 411 1.54 -18.07 -19.34
CA HIS A 411 2.26 -18.49 -18.14
C HIS A 411 3.74 -18.12 -18.21
N ALA A 412 4.39 -18.30 -19.36
CA ALA A 412 5.80 -17.92 -19.55
C ALA A 412 6.02 -16.41 -19.39
N VAL A 413 5.05 -15.58 -19.79
CA VAL A 413 5.08 -14.12 -19.59
C VAL A 413 4.81 -13.76 -18.13
N ASN A 414 3.83 -14.41 -17.50
CA ASN A 414 3.48 -14.14 -16.11
C ASN A 414 4.62 -14.49 -15.13
N TYR A 415 5.42 -15.52 -15.41
CA TYR A 415 6.46 -16.01 -14.51
C TYR A 415 7.85 -16.02 -15.17
N PRO A 416 8.44 -14.84 -15.45
CA PRO A 416 9.80 -14.78 -15.99
C PRO A 416 10.80 -15.32 -15.00
N LEU A 417 11.90 -15.94 -15.48
CA LEU A 417 12.93 -16.60 -14.68
C LEU A 417 13.55 -15.72 -13.58
N THR A 418 13.50 -14.41 -13.73
CA THR A 418 14.09 -13.44 -12.79
C THR A 418 13.08 -12.75 -11.89
N GLY A 419 11.77 -12.99 -12.08
CA GLY A 419 10.69 -12.31 -11.35
C GLY A 419 10.25 -13.03 -10.07
N ARG A 420 9.98 -12.27 -8.99
CA ARG A 420 9.42 -12.82 -7.74
C ARG A 420 7.91 -12.79 -7.68
N LYS A 421 7.26 -12.01 -8.53
CA LYS A 421 5.80 -11.83 -8.60
C LYS A 421 5.33 -12.07 -10.03
N PRO A 422 4.10 -12.57 -10.21
CA PRO A 422 3.53 -12.71 -11.55
C PRO A 422 3.40 -11.34 -12.23
N VAL A 423 3.79 -11.27 -13.50
CA VAL A 423 3.67 -10.09 -14.36
C VAL A 423 2.34 -10.16 -15.08
N LYS A 424 1.30 -9.54 -14.54
CA LYS A 424 -0.03 -9.45 -15.16
C LYS A 424 -0.23 -8.18 -16.00
N PHE A 425 0.67 -7.22 -15.90
CA PHE A 425 0.58 -5.92 -16.57
C PHE A 425 1.94 -5.53 -17.20
N ILE A 426 1.92 -5.17 -18.47
CA ILE A 426 3.07 -4.73 -19.24
C ILE A 426 2.77 -3.35 -19.82
N ASP A 427 3.58 -2.36 -19.48
CA ASP A 427 3.49 -1.02 -20.03
C ASP A 427 4.60 -0.84 -21.09
N GLU A 428 4.20 -0.77 -22.35
CA GLU A 428 5.09 -0.56 -23.51
C GLU A 428 5.03 0.89 -24.02
N ARG A 429 4.38 1.82 -23.28
CA ARG A 429 4.36 3.23 -23.63
C ARG A 429 5.74 3.85 -23.44
N LYS A 430 6.16 4.68 -24.38
CA LYS A 430 7.45 5.38 -24.37
C LYS A 430 7.31 6.80 -23.83
#